data_136ac1e0357c94d76119b94538d15fe7
#
_entry.id   136ac1e0357c94d76119b94538d15fe7
#
_cell.length_a   1.000
_cell.length_b   1.000
_cell.length_c   1.000
_cell.angle_alpha   90.00
_cell.angle_beta   90.00
_cell.angle_gamma   90.00
#
_symmetry.space_group_name_H-M   'P 1'
#
loop_
_entity.id
_entity.type
_entity.pdbx_description
1 polymer ?
#
loop_
_entity_poly.entity_id
_entity_poly.type
_entity_poly.pdbx_seq_one_letter_code
_entity_poly.pdbx_strand_id
1 'polypeptide(L)'
;DIDTLVFDIQDVGVRFYTYSVTLVNSYKKALEHGLDFVILDRPNPLGRKIAGNILEKEAASFLGLENLAWQHGLTLGELGLLYGNRDNLPTVVKCQNYNPNLDFSEYKLPWVAPSPNMPSLNTVKVYPGTCLFEGTNVTEGRGTTQPFEIIGAPFLDGYKWAKRLNSLQIPGVYFRALEFIPTF
;
A
#
# COMPACT_ATOMS: atom_id res chain seq x y z
N ASP A 1 -27.55 11.04 14.46
CA ASP A 1 -27.42 11.66 13.15
C ASP A 1 -26.01 12.23 13.05
N ILE A 2 -25.39 12.08 11.88
CA ILE A 2 -24.08 12.65 11.53
C ILE A 2 -24.24 13.56 10.32
N ASP A 3 -23.44 14.59 10.20
CA ASP A 3 -23.41 15.54 9.07
C ASP A 3 -22.09 15.47 8.29
N THR A 4 -21.05 14.95 8.90
CA THR A 4 -19.71 14.89 8.33
C THR A 4 -19.09 13.51 8.56
N LEU A 5 -18.47 12.94 7.51
CA LEU A 5 -17.65 11.73 7.60
C LEU A 5 -16.17 12.11 7.44
N VAL A 6 -15.35 11.78 8.44
CA VAL A 6 -13.91 12.05 8.43
C VAL A 6 -13.15 10.78 8.11
N PHE A 7 -12.28 10.83 7.10
CA PHE A 7 -11.43 9.73 6.69
C PHE A 7 -9.98 10.00 7.13
N ASP A 8 -9.51 9.24 8.13
CA ASP A 8 -8.18 9.37 8.72
C ASP A 8 -7.48 7.99 8.79
N ILE A 9 -7.03 7.49 7.64
CA ILE A 9 -6.42 6.17 7.51
C ILE A 9 -5.07 6.31 6.81
N GLN A 10 -4.05 5.53 7.26
CA GLN A 10 -2.74 5.46 6.63
C GLN A 10 -2.75 4.42 5.51
N ASP A 11 -2.49 4.85 4.27
CA ASP A 11 -2.25 3.99 3.11
C ASP A 11 -0.76 3.59 2.99
N VAL A 12 -0.46 2.60 2.13
CA VAL A 12 0.91 2.13 1.88
C VAL A 12 1.42 2.41 0.45
N GLY A 13 0.64 3.14 -0.37
CA GLY A 13 1.09 3.65 -1.67
C GLY A 13 0.95 2.68 -2.84
N VAL A 14 0.21 1.58 -2.69
CA VAL A 14 -0.06 0.61 -3.77
C VAL A 14 -1.56 0.37 -3.93
N ARG A 15 -2.03 0.23 -5.18
CA ARG A 15 -3.47 0.19 -5.49
C ARG A 15 -4.23 -0.99 -4.87
N PHE A 16 -3.57 -2.14 -4.67
CA PHE A 16 -4.19 -3.34 -4.12
C PHE A 16 -4.21 -3.36 -2.58
N TYR A 17 -3.64 -2.37 -1.92
CA TYR A 17 -3.91 -2.09 -0.52
C TYR A 17 -5.23 -1.32 -0.44
N THR A 18 -6.28 -1.98 -0.01
CA THR A 18 -7.68 -1.63 -0.29
C THR A 18 -8.18 -0.29 0.25
N TYR A 19 -7.35 0.46 0.98
CA TYR A 19 -7.77 1.73 1.60
C TYR A 19 -8.07 2.84 0.59
N SER A 20 -7.42 2.83 -0.57
CA SER A 20 -7.76 3.74 -1.68
C SER A 20 -9.17 3.47 -2.20
N VAL A 21 -9.56 2.20 -2.33
CA VAL A 21 -10.93 1.81 -2.74
C VAL A 21 -11.94 2.13 -1.64
N THR A 22 -11.58 1.86 -0.38
CA THR A 22 -12.40 2.21 0.79
C THR A 22 -12.67 3.72 0.85
N LEU A 23 -11.64 4.54 0.61
CA LEU A 23 -11.77 6.00 0.52
C LEU A 23 -12.85 6.40 -0.51
N VAL A 24 -12.70 5.92 -1.75
CA VAL A 24 -13.60 6.29 -2.86
C VAL A 24 -15.03 5.81 -2.60
N ASN A 25 -15.18 4.60 -2.07
CA ASN A 25 -16.51 4.07 -1.74
C ASN A 25 -17.16 4.83 -0.57
N SER A 26 -16.40 5.16 0.47
CA SER A 26 -16.90 5.95 1.61
C SER A 26 -17.31 7.35 1.18
N TYR A 27 -16.50 7.99 0.33
CA TYR A 27 -16.84 9.29 -0.26
C TYR A 27 -18.13 9.24 -1.08
N LYS A 28 -18.28 8.25 -1.97
CA LYS A 28 -19.53 8.10 -2.76
C LYS A 28 -20.75 7.91 -1.85
N LYS A 29 -20.61 7.11 -0.79
CA LYS A 29 -21.68 6.90 0.18
C LYS A 29 -22.01 8.16 0.98
N ALA A 30 -21.01 8.94 1.37
CA ALA A 30 -21.25 10.22 2.02
C ALA A 30 -22.07 11.16 1.13
N LEU A 31 -21.71 11.25 -0.16
CA LEU A 31 -22.50 12.06 -1.12
C LEU A 31 -23.94 11.58 -1.28
N GLU A 32 -24.16 10.26 -1.39
CA GLU A 32 -25.52 9.68 -1.49
C GLU A 32 -26.40 10.03 -0.29
N HIS A 33 -25.81 10.27 0.87
CA HIS A 33 -26.51 10.62 2.11
C HIS A 33 -26.47 12.13 2.45
N GLY A 34 -25.93 12.95 1.55
CA GLY A 34 -25.84 14.41 1.75
C GLY A 34 -24.89 14.81 2.88
N LEU A 35 -23.85 13.97 3.15
CA LEU A 35 -22.86 14.22 4.19
C LEU A 35 -21.64 14.96 3.61
N ASP A 36 -21.04 15.84 4.39
CA ASP A 36 -19.73 16.35 4.10
C ASP A 36 -18.66 15.24 4.24
N PHE A 37 -17.65 15.28 3.37
CA PHE A 37 -16.56 14.31 3.41
C PHE A 37 -15.21 15.01 3.58
N VAL A 38 -14.51 14.69 4.67
CA VAL A 38 -13.22 15.30 5.03
C VAL A 38 -12.15 14.22 5.04
N ILE A 39 -11.04 14.46 4.33
CA ILE A 39 -9.86 13.59 4.33
C ILE A 39 -8.77 14.28 5.12
N LEU A 40 -8.30 13.65 6.21
CA LEU A 40 -7.09 14.05 6.90
C LEU A 40 -5.91 13.38 6.21
N ASP A 41 -5.23 14.15 5.35
CA ASP A 41 -4.22 13.58 4.47
C ASP A 41 -2.95 13.15 5.23
N ARG A 42 -2.35 12.05 4.76
CA ARG A 42 -1.15 11.45 5.35
C ARG A 42 -0.09 11.23 4.29
N PRO A 43 1.22 11.26 4.66
CA PRO A 43 2.29 10.96 3.73
C PRO A 43 2.14 9.59 3.08
N ASN A 44 2.37 9.50 1.76
CA ASN A 44 2.57 8.21 1.11
C ASN A 44 3.96 7.67 1.51
N PRO A 45 4.06 6.49 2.14
CA PRO A 45 5.34 5.97 2.61
C PRO A 45 6.30 5.55 1.49
N LEU A 46 5.80 5.35 0.26
CA LEU A 46 6.61 5.10 -0.93
C LEU A 46 6.91 6.37 -1.74
N GLY A 47 6.49 7.53 -1.24
CA GLY A 47 6.71 8.84 -1.88
C GLY A 47 5.99 8.98 -3.23
N ARG A 48 6.56 9.78 -4.13
CA ARG A 48 5.97 10.14 -5.43
C ARG A 48 6.29 9.15 -6.56
N LYS A 49 7.03 8.10 -6.29
CA LYS A 49 7.44 7.13 -7.31
C LYS A 49 6.24 6.37 -7.85
N ILE A 50 6.10 6.38 -9.18
CA ILE A 50 5.09 5.60 -9.89
C ILE A 50 5.78 4.40 -10.53
N ALA A 51 5.21 3.19 -10.39
CA ALA A 51 5.76 1.97 -10.96
C ALA A 51 4.66 0.93 -11.24
N GLY A 52 4.98 -0.01 -12.12
CA GLY A 52 4.09 -1.11 -12.51
C GLY A 52 3.04 -0.67 -13.54
N ASN A 53 2.11 -1.58 -13.83
CA ASN A 53 1.06 -1.37 -14.82
C ASN A 53 -0.09 -0.52 -14.27
N ILE A 54 -0.84 0.09 -15.18
CA ILE A 54 -2.11 0.76 -14.90
C ILE A 54 -3.23 -0.31 -14.93
N LEU A 55 -4.18 -0.21 -14.00
CA LEU A 55 -5.32 -1.12 -13.96
C LEU A 55 -6.34 -0.73 -15.03
N GLU A 56 -6.69 -1.69 -15.89
CA GLU A 56 -7.74 -1.54 -16.87
C GLU A 56 -9.12 -1.51 -16.19
N LYS A 57 -10.08 -0.83 -16.81
CA LYS A 57 -11.41 -0.63 -16.25
C LYS A 57 -12.13 -1.95 -15.96
N GLU A 58 -11.96 -2.92 -16.86
CA GLU A 58 -12.59 -4.26 -16.78
C GLU A 58 -12.07 -5.08 -15.60
N ALA A 59 -10.87 -4.77 -15.11
CA ALA A 59 -10.25 -5.41 -13.96
C ALA A 59 -10.45 -4.64 -12.64
N ALA A 60 -11.13 -3.47 -12.68
CA ALA A 60 -11.41 -2.70 -11.47
C ALA A 60 -12.31 -3.48 -10.51
N SER A 61 -11.97 -3.43 -9.23
CA SER A 61 -12.67 -4.17 -8.18
C SER A 61 -12.39 -3.54 -6.82
N PHE A 62 -12.82 -4.18 -5.74
CA PHE A 62 -12.40 -3.81 -4.38
C PHE A 62 -10.87 -3.90 -4.17
N LEU A 63 -10.15 -4.61 -5.02
CA LEU A 63 -8.69 -4.73 -4.97
C LEU A 63 -7.96 -3.66 -5.79
N GLY A 64 -8.65 -2.73 -6.42
CA GLY A 64 -7.99 -1.66 -7.15
C GLY A 64 -8.93 -0.77 -7.96
N LEU A 65 -8.64 0.53 -7.94
CA LEU A 65 -9.33 1.54 -8.72
C LEU A 65 -8.86 1.48 -10.19
N GLU A 66 -9.78 1.69 -11.12
CA GLU A 66 -9.45 1.83 -12.55
C GLU A 66 -8.48 3.00 -12.79
N ASN A 67 -7.67 2.90 -13.82
CA ASN A 67 -6.69 3.92 -14.22
C ASN A 67 -5.63 4.26 -13.16
N LEU A 68 -5.47 3.45 -12.12
CA LEU A 68 -4.46 3.64 -11.09
C LEU A 68 -3.26 2.71 -11.34
N ALA A 69 -2.05 3.27 -11.26
CA ALA A 69 -0.83 2.50 -11.37
C ALA A 69 -0.65 1.54 -10.18
N TRP A 70 0.11 0.48 -10.37
CA TRP A 70 0.44 -0.53 -9.35
C TRP A 70 0.96 0.13 -8.06
N GLN A 71 2.03 0.91 -8.15
CA GLN A 71 2.47 1.89 -7.16
C GLN A 71 2.09 3.27 -7.67
N HIS A 72 1.20 3.96 -6.99
CA HIS A 72 0.52 5.13 -7.58
C HIS A 72 1.18 6.48 -7.27
N GLY A 73 2.05 6.57 -6.27
CA GLY A 73 2.77 7.80 -5.94
C GLY A 73 1.90 8.96 -5.42
N LEU A 74 0.66 8.69 -5.02
CA LEU A 74 -0.29 9.70 -4.54
C LEU A 74 -0.56 9.51 -3.04
N THR A 75 -0.96 10.59 -2.36
CA THR A 75 -1.56 10.50 -1.02
C THR A 75 -3.05 10.14 -1.13
N LEU A 76 -3.69 9.76 -0.01
CA LEU A 76 -5.14 9.53 -0.01
C LEU A 76 -5.93 10.81 -0.30
N GLY A 77 -5.43 11.97 0.14
CA GLY A 77 -6.03 13.28 -0.21
C GLY A 77 -5.99 13.53 -1.71
N GLU A 78 -4.86 13.26 -2.37
CA GLU A 78 -4.72 13.38 -3.81
C GLU A 78 -5.60 12.38 -4.57
N LEU A 79 -5.73 11.13 -4.07
CA LEU A 79 -6.66 10.14 -4.62
C LEU A 79 -8.13 10.58 -4.47
N GLY A 80 -8.49 11.15 -3.32
CA GLY A 80 -9.82 11.69 -3.10
C GLY A 80 -10.19 12.80 -4.09
N LEU A 81 -9.24 13.68 -4.42
CA LEU A 81 -9.43 14.71 -5.45
C LEU A 81 -9.48 14.13 -6.87
N LEU A 82 -8.64 13.10 -7.15
CA LEU A 82 -8.58 12.47 -8.48
C LEU A 82 -9.88 11.72 -8.83
N TYR A 83 -10.45 11.00 -7.87
CA TYR A 83 -11.67 10.20 -8.04
C TYR A 83 -12.94 10.91 -7.54
N GLY A 84 -12.79 12.13 -7.04
CA GLY A 84 -13.88 12.96 -6.55
C GLY A 84 -14.80 13.48 -7.66
N ASN A 85 -16.05 13.74 -7.33
CA ASN A 85 -16.97 14.43 -8.22
C ASN A 85 -16.56 15.91 -8.33
N ARG A 86 -16.38 16.42 -9.55
CA ARG A 86 -15.93 17.80 -9.80
C ARG A 86 -16.85 18.86 -9.20
N ASP A 87 -18.14 18.57 -9.10
CA ASP A 87 -19.13 19.50 -8.56
C ASP A 87 -19.23 19.48 -7.04
N ASN A 88 -18.64 18.46 -6.39
CA ASN A 88 -18.64 18.30 -4.94
C ASN A 88 -17.41 17.52 -4.48
N LEU A 89 -16.24 18.14 -4.55
CA LEU A 89 -14.97 17.52 -4.13
C LEU A 89 -14.91 17.32 -2.61
N PRO A 90 -14.22 16.28 -2.12
CA PRO A 90 -13.97 16.14 -0.69
C PRO A 90 -13.08 17.28 -0.17
N THR A 91 -13.31 17.67 1.08
CA THR A 91 -12.40 18.58 1.77
C THR A 91 -11.13 17.83 2.16
N VAL A 92 -9.97 18.31 1.71
CA VAL A 92 -8.67 17.70 2.06
C VAL A 92 -7.91 18.60 3.01
N VAL A 93 -7.70 18.12 4.23
CA VAL A 93 -6.78 18.72 5.21
C VAL A 93 -5.38 18.21 4.90
N LYS A 94 -4.58 19.03 4.25
CA LYS A 94 -3.23 18.66 3.79
C LYS A 94 -2.27 18.42 4.94
N CYS A 95 -1.43 17.38 4.81
CA CYS A 95 -0.34 17.13 5.73
C CYS A 95 0.67 18.29 5.67
N GLN A 96 0.96 18.88 6.83
CA GLN A 96 1.91 19.99 6.93
C GLN A 96 3.35 19.48 6.69
N ASN A 97 4.15 20.30 6.00
CA ASN A 97 5.56 20.02 5.70
C ASN A 97 5.78 18.71 4.90
N TYR A 98 4.75 18.21 4.20
CA TYR A 98 4.89 17.05 3.35
C TYR A 98 5.73 17.39 2.10
N ASN A 99 6.80 16.64 1.89
CA ASN A 99 7.62 16.67 0.68
C ASN A 99 7.69 15.26 0.08
N PRO A 100 6.96 14.98 -0.99
CA PRO A 100 6.85 13.62 -1.54
C PRO A 100 8.16 13.05 -2.11
N ASN A 101 9.22 13.83 -2.17
CA ASN A 101 10.55 13.39 -2.61
C ASN A 101 11.43 12.88 -1.47
N LEU A 102 10.99 13.02 -0.21
CA LEU A 102 11.69 12.47 0.95
C LEU A 102 11.28 11.02 1.20
N ASP A 103 12.21 10.20 1.71
CA ASP A 103 11.87 8.90 2.29
C ASP A 103 11.03 9.13 3.55
N PHE A 104 10.06 8.23 3.81
CA PHE A 104 9.18 8.37 4.98
C PHE A 104 9.96 8.49 6.31
N SER A 105 11.10 7.82 6.42
CA SER A 105 11.96 7.87 7.61
C SER A 105 12.52 9.27 7.91
N GLU A 106 12.61 10.14 6.90
CA GLU A 106 13.11 11.50 7.05
C GLU A 106 12.13 12.43 7.78
N TYR A 107 10.84 12.08 7.79
CA TYR A 107 9.84 12.82 8.58
C TYR A 107 9.96 12.63 10.09
N LYS A 108 10.75 11.64 10.53
CA LYS A 108 10.90 11.28 11.97
C LYS A 108 9.57 10.97 12.64
N LEU A 109 8.57 10.58 11.90
CA LEU A 109 7.28 10.11 12.39
C LEU A 109 7.38 8.63 12.78
N PRO A 110 6.74 8.22 13.87
CA PRO A 110 6.64 6.81 14.21
C PRO A 110 5.81 6.08 13.12
N TRP A 111 6.25 4.89 12.74
CA TRP A 111 5.41 4.02 11.91
C TRP A 111 4.33 3.38 12.78
N VAL A 112 3.08 3.72 12.53
CA VAL A 112 1.94 3.03 13.13
C VAL A 112 1.41 2.06 12.09
N ALA A 113 1.47 0.76 12.37
CA ALA A 113 1.08 -0.28 11.44
C ALA A 113 -0.40 -0.13 11.03
N PRO A 114 -0.71 0.14 9.76
CA PRO A 114 -2.10 0.30 9.30
C PRO A 114 -2.86 -1.03 9.26
N SER A 115 -2.14 -2.15 9.24
CA SER A 115 -2.67 -3.50 9.40
C SER A 115 -1.63 -4.41 10.07
N PRO A 116 -2.04 -5.55 10.64
CA PRO A 116 -1.10 -6.49 11.29
C PRO A 116 0.03 -6.96 10.39
N ASN A 117 -0.22 -7.06 9.07
CA ASN A 117 0.78 -7.50 8.09
C ASN A 117 1.59 -6.35 7.45
N MET A 118 1.49 -5.14 8.00
CA MET A 118 2.32 -3.97 7.63
C MET A 118 3.08 -3.44 8.86
N PRO A 119 3.86 -4.29 9.58
CA PRO A 119 4.46 -3.93 10.86
C PRO A 119 5.58 -2.90 10.74
N SER A 120 6.20 -2.77 9.58
CA SER A 120 7.38 -1.94 9.40
C SER A 120 7.41 -1.21 8.04
N LEU A 121 8.23 -0.15 7.95
CA LEU A 121 8.51 0.51 6.67
C LEU A 121 9.28 -0.40 5.70
N ASN A 122 10.06 -1.37 6.19
CA ASN A 122 10.70 -2.35 5.32
C ASN A 122 9.67 -3.24 4.64
N THR A 123 8.66 -3.70 5.39
CA THR A 123 7.52 -4.43 4.83
C THR A 123 6.84 -3.62 3.72
N VAL A 124 6.56 -2.33 3.97
CA VAL A 124 5.94 -1.43 2.97
C VAL A 124 6.79 -1.33 1.71
N LYS A 125 8.11 -1.22 1.84
CA LYS A 125 9.04 -1.08 0.70
C LYS A 125 9.09 -2.32 -0.20
N VAL A 126 8.96 -3.51 0.36
CA VAL A 126 9.00 -4.77 -0.41
C VAL A 126 7.60 -5.23 -0.87
N TYR A 127 6.54 -4.81 -0.18
CA TYR A 127 5.15 -5.19 -0.44
C TYR A 127 4.71 -5.02 -1.92
N PRO A 128 5.09 -3.96 -2.65
CA PRO A 128 4.70 -3.82 -4.06
C PRO A 128 5.11 -5.00 -4.96
N GLY A 129 6.20 -5.67 -4.62
CA GLY A 129 6.68 -6.83 -5.35
C GLY A 129 6.25 -8.15 -4.71
N THR A 130 6.38 -8.28 -3.40
CA THR A 130 6.17 -9.54 -2.69
C THR A 130 4.71 -9.92 -2.52
N CYS A 131 3.77 -8.96 -2.60
CA CYS A 131 2.35 -9.22 -2.64
C CYS A 131 1.95 -10.16 -3.81
N LEU A 132 2.71 -10.21 -4.90
CA LEU A 132 2.44 -11.12 -6.04
C LEU A 132 2.48 -12.59 -5.64
N PHE A 133 3.19 -12.95 -4.58
CA PHE A 133 3.23 -14.33 -4.10
C PHE A 133 1.90 -14.80 -3.50
N GLU A 134 1.00 -13.90 -3.09
CA GLU A 134 -0.35 -14.27 -2.61
C GLU A 134 -1.16 -15.05 -3.65
N GLY A 135 -0.88 -14.88 -4.95
CA GLY A 135 -1.48 -15.63 -6.04
C GLY A 135 -0.80 -16.96 -6.37
N THR A 136 0.12 -17.44 -5.52
CA THR A 136 0.95 -18.63 -5.78
C THR A 136 0.87 -19.62 -4.62
N ASN A 137 1.57 -20.74 -4.74
CA ASN A 137 1.77 -21.73 -3.68
C ASN A 137 3.05 -21.46 -2.84
N VAL A 138 3.60 -20.26 -2.94
CA VAL A 138 4.71 -19.75 -2.14
C VAL A 138 4.16 -18.79 -1.11
N THR A 139 4.45 -18.99 0.18
CA THR A 139 4.03 -18.04 1.22
C THR A 139 4.89 -16.78 1.16
N GLU A 140 4.26 -15.64 1.37
CA GLU A 140 4.89 -14.33 1.49
C GLU A 140 5.21 -13.95 2.96
N GLY A 141 5.19 -14.93 3.85
CA GLY A 141 5.58 -14.75 5.25
C GLY A 141 4.47 -14.28 6.18
N ARG A 142 3.20 -14.28 5.77
CA ARG A 142 2.08 -14.12 6.71
C ARG A 142 2.14 -15.21 7.79
N GLY A 143 1.77 -14.85 9.02
CA GLY A 143 1.93 -15.74 10.16
C GLY A 143 3.36 -15.81 10.72
N THR A 144 4.24 -14.93 10.26
CA THR A 144 5.56 -14.68 10.84
C THR A 144 5.63 -13.25 11.38
N THR A 145 6.74 -12.90 12.04
CA THR A 145 7.01 -11.52 12.48
C THR A 145 7.48 -10.59 11.35
N GLN A 146 7.68 -11.11 10.13
CA GLN A 146 8.21 -10.39 8.98
C GLN A 146 7.39 -10.70 7.71
N PRO A 147 6.07 -10.41 7.71
CA PRO A 147 5.22 -10.63 6.54
C PRO A 147 5.75 -9.84 5.35
N PHE A 148 5.67 -10.42 4.16
CA PHE A 148 6.18 -9.90 2.89
C PHE A 148 7.71 -9.73 2.80
N GLU A 149 8.45 -9.80 3.91
CA GLU A 149 9.91 -9.77 3.94
C GLU A 149 10.53 -11.17 3.89
N ILE A 150 9.72 -12.20 4.16
CA ILE A 150 10.11 -13.61 4.13
C ILE A 150 9.26 -14.34 3.10
N ILE A 151 9.90 -15.08 2.20
CA ILE A 151 9.24 -15.83 1.13
C ILE A 151 9.72 -17.28 1.19
N GLY A 152 8.79 -18.23 1.07
CA GLY A 152 9.20 -19.63 1.10
C GLY A 152 8.08 -20.62 0.77
N ALA A 153 8.51 -21.88 0.56
CA ALA A 153 7.63 -23.02 0.44
C ALA A 153 8.40 -24.30 0.78
N PRO A 154 7.71 -25.38 1.21
CA PRO A 154 8.39 -26.63 1.58
C PRO A 154 9.21 -27.28 0.46
N PHE A 155 8.90 -26.98 -0.79
CA PHE A 155 9.60 -27.51 -1.98
C PHE A 155 10.77 -26.63 -2.45
N LEU A 156 11.02 -25.48 -1.79
CA LEU A 156 12.06 -24.53 -2.16
C LEU A 156 13.31 -24.72 -1.31
N ASP A 157 14.46 -24.80 -1.97
CA ASP A 157 15.77 -24.77 -1.32
C ASP A 157 16.20 -23.30 -1.12
N GLY A 158 16.04 -22.79 0.08
CA GLY A 158 16.33 -21.39 0.42
C GLY A 158 17.78 -20.99 0.15
N TYR A 159 18.75 -21.90 0.33
CA TYR A 159 20.16 -21.60 0.05
C TYR A 159 20.44 -21.43 -1.43
N LYS A 160 19.87 -22.32 -2.28
CA LYS A 160 20.00 -22.21 -3.73
C LYS A 160 19.29 -20.96 -4.25
N TRP A 161 18.12 -20.65 -3.69
CA TRP A 161 17.36 -19.45 -4.04
C TRP A 161 18.11 -18.17 -3.69
N ALA A 162 18.57 -18.03 -2.45
CA ALA A 162 19.32 -16.86 -2.02
C ALA A 162 20.58 -16.66 -2.88
N LYS A 163 21.34 -17.74 -3.16
CA LYS A 163 22.51 -17.69 -4.04
C LYS A 163 22.15 -17.21 -5.44
N ARG A 164 21.08 -17.75 -6.04
CA ARG A 164 20.62 -17.37 -7.40
C ARG A 164 20.16 -15.91 -7.45
N LEU A 165 19.34 -15.48 -6.48
CA LEU A 165 18.83 -14.12 -6.43
C LEU A 165 19.95 -13.09 -6.21
N ASN A 166 20.90 -13.37 -5.32
CA ASN A 166 22.05 -12.49 -5.11
C ASN A 166 22.98 -12.43 -6.35
N SER A 167 23.03 -13.47 -7.19
CA SER A 167 23.80 -13.43 -8.44
C SER A 167 23.21 -12.46 -9.47
N LEU A 168 21.95 -12.00 -9.30
CA LEU A 168 21.34 -10.99 -10.13
C LEU A 168 21.80 -9.57 -9.79
N GLN A 169 22.51 -9.39 -8.69
CA GLN A 169 23.05 -8.10 -8.23
C GLN A 169 22.00 -6.97 -8.21
N ILE A 170 20.79 -7.25 -7.74
CA ILE A 170 19.71 -6.26 -7.66
C ILE A 170 20.13 -5.15 -6.69
N PRO A 171 20.19 -3.89 -7.13
CA PRO A 171 20.65 -2.79 -6.29
C PRO A 171 19.78 -2.61 -5.03
N GLY A 172 20.43 -2.49 -3.87
CA GLY A 172 19.73 -2.24 -2.58
C GLY A 172 19.04 -3.45 -1.97
N VAL A 173 19.19 -4.65 -2.54
CA VAL A 173 18.57 -5.89 -2.05
C VAL A 173 19.64 -6.97 -1.82
N TYR A 174 19.53 -7.65 -0.68
CA TYR A 174 20.31 -8.84 -0.37
C TYR A 174 19.40 -9.96 0.16
N PHE A 175 19.53 -11.15 -0.39
CA PHE A 175 18.73 -12.32 -0.03
C PHE A 175 19.49 -13.24 0.90
N ARG A 176 18.88 -13.61 2.00
CA ARG A 176 19.41 -14.51 3.01
C ARG A 176 18.53 -15.76 3.13
N ALA A 177 19.14 -16.93 3.16
CA ALA A 177 18.40 -18.15 3.46
C ALA A 177 17.90 -18.14 4.91
N LEU A 178 16.68 -18.61 5.11
CA LEU A 178 16.01 -18.70 6.39
C LEU A 178 15.08 -19.92 6.39
N GLU A 179 14.99 -20.62 7.49
CA GLU A 179 13.97 -21.62 7.75
C GLU A 179 12.92 -21.02 8.69
N PHE A 180 11.63 -21.22 8.38
CA PHE A 180 10.54 -20.68 9.19
C PHE A 180 9.28 -21.53 9.04
N ILE A 181 8.41 -21.41 10.02
CA ILE A 181 7.08 -22.05 10.02
C ILE A 181 6.07 -20.92 10.22
N PRO A 182 5.21 -20.66 9.22
CA PRO A 182 4.11 -19.70 9.40
C PRO A 182 3.07 -20.27 10.40
N THR A 183 2.43 -19.40 11.19
CA THR A 183 1.51 -19.80 12.26
C THR A 183 0.04 -19.88 11.81
N PHE A 184 -0.26 -19.73 10.53
CA PHE A 184 -1.57 -20.01 9.92
C PHE A 184 -1.44 -20.30 8.43
#